data_a5ad7f317efd9399c7bc4683c7d8a276
#
_entry.id   a5ad7f317efd9399c7bc4683c7d8a276
#
_cell.length_a   1.000
_cell.length_b   1.000
_cell.length_c   1.000
_cell.angle_alpha   90.00
_cell.angle_beta   90.00
_cell.angle_gamma   90.00
#
_symmetry.space_group_name_H-M   'P 1'
#
loop_
_entity.id
_entity.type
_entity.pdbx_description
1 polymer ?
#
loop_
_entity_poly.entity_id
_entity_poly.type
_entity_poly.pdbx_seq_one_letter_code
_entity_poly.pdbx_strand_id
1 'polypeptide(L)'
;MNALTKSSLPPITEDTEWYKDAIIYQLHVKSFFDSNNDGIGDFPGLLSKLDYIKELGVNTIWLLPFYPSPRLDDGYDISEYTGVHPEYGTLADVKRLIAAAHRRGIRVITELVINHTSDQHPWFQRARRAKPGSAARDYYVWSDTDQKYAGTRIIFLDTERSNWTWDPVANAYYWHRFYSHQPDLNFDNPQVLKAILGVMRFWLALGVDGLRLDAVPYLVEREGTNNENLPETHAILRKIRAEIDATYPGRMLLAEANQWPEDTKEYFGQGDECHMAFHFPLMPRMYMALAREDRFPITDIVRQTPQIPDKAQWAIFLRNHDELTLEMVTDSERDYLWQTYATDRRARLNLGIRRRLAPLLERDRRRIELLNCLLLSMPGTPVIYYGDELGMGDNIRLGDRDGVRTPMQWSPDRNGGFSRADAAALALPAIMDPLYGFETVNVEAQTRDPHSLLHWTQRMLAIRRNHSAFGRGTLRFLYPKNRKVLAYYLSIPNTPSCPRRALHPPA
;
A
#
# COMPACT_ATOMS: atom_id res chain seq x y z
N MET A 1 19.16 -33.67 12.19
CA MET A 1 19.69 -32.31 12.31
C MET A 1 20.20 -31.88 10.93
N ASN A 2 19.32 -31.38 10.09
CA ASN A 2 19.74 -30.80 8.81
C ASN A 2 19.78 -29.28 8.99
N ALA A 3 20.97 -28.71 8.88
CA ALA A 3 21.20 -27.28 8.88
C ALA A 3 20.39 -26.65 7.74
N LEU A 4 19.34 -25.91 8.10
CA LEU A 4 18.72 -24.96 7.20
C LEU A 4 19.82 -23.98 6.75
N THR A 5 20.25 -24.10 5.51
CA THR A 5 21.20 -23.20 4.89
C THR A 5 20.67 -21.78 5.06
N LYS A 6 21.42 -20.94 5.77
CA LYS A 6 21.18 -19.50 5.87
C LYS A 6 21.10 -18.94 4.45
N SER A 7 19.90 -18.71 3.98
CA SER A 7 19.65 -18.05 2.70
C SER A 7 20.09 -16.59 2.85
N SER A 8 21.33 -16.28 2.48
CA SER A 8 21.73 -14.90 2.32
C SER A 8 20.98 -14.30 1.13
N LEU A 9 20.24 -13.21 1.37
CA LEU A 9 19.72 -12.41 0.27
C LEU A 9 20.90 -11.97 -0.61
N PRO A 10 20.79 -12.06 -1.93
CA PRO A 10 21.84 -11.54 -2.81
C PRO A 10 21.98 -10.03 -2.57
N PRO A 11 23.17 -9.47 -2.77
CA PRO A 11 23.37 -8.02 -2.74
C PRO A 11 22.40 -7.36 -3.72
N ILE A 12 22.04 -6.10 -3.45
CA ILE A 12 21.17 -5.32 -4.35
C ILE A 12 21.78 -5.36 -5.75
N THR A 13 21.07 -5.97 -6.66
CA THR A 13 21.49 -6.13 -8.07
C THR A 13 21.23 -4.84 -8.84
N GLU A 14 21.98 -4.61 -9.92
CA GLU A 14 21.74 -3.54 -10.90
C GLU A 14 20.49 -3.80 -11.77
N ASP A 15 19.68 -4.81 -11.44
CA ASP A 15 18.45 -5.12 -12.16
C ASP A 15 17.47 -3.94 -12.06
N THR A 16 17.21 -3.31 -13.19
CA THR A 16 16.28 -2.17 -13.28
C THR A 16 14.82 -2.60 -13.20
N GLU A 17 14.52 -3.90 -13.31
CA GLU A 17 13.17 -4.48 -13.18
C GLU A 17 13.00 -5.27 -11.88
N TRP A 18 13.80 -4.98 -10.87
CA TRP A 18 13.79 -5.66 -9.56
C TRP A 18 12.40 -5.75 -8.91
N TYR A 19 11.53 -4.79 -9.20
CA TYR A 19 10.17 -4.72 -8.67
C TYR A 19 9.28 -5.89 -9.11
N LYS A 20 9.63 -6.59 -10.19
CA LYS A 20 8.92 -7.79 -10.62
C LYS A 20 9.17 -8.98 -9.69
N ASP A 21 10.37 -9.06 -9.12
CA ASP A 21 10.75 -10.12 -8.16
C ASP A 21 10.69 -9.64 -6.71
N ALA A 22 10.17 -8.44 -6.49
CA ALA A 22 10.00 -7.90 -5.15
C ALA A 22 8.91 -8.67 -4.36
N ILE A 23 9.13 -8.74 -3.06
CA ILE A 23 8.13 -9.08 -2.06
C ILE A 23 8.14 -7.91 -1.09
N ILE A 24 7.08 -7.11 -1.11
CA ILE A 24 7.01 -5.85 -0.40
C ILE A 24 6.39 -6.07 0.97
N TYR A 25 7.04 -5.56 2.01
CA TYR A 25 6.53 -5.52 3.37
C TYR A 25 6.18 -4.08 3.72
N GLN A 26 4.90 -3.81 3.86
CA GLN A 26 4.35 -2.49 4.18
C GLN A 26 4.27 -2.31 5.69
N LEU A 27 4.81 -1.21 6.20
CA LEU A 27 4.75 -0.87 7.62
C LEU A 27 4.69 0.63 7.87
N HIS A 28 4.18 0.99 9.06
CA HIS A 28 4.25 2.34 9.59
C HIS A 28 5.31 2.40 10.69
N VAL A 29 6.24 3.36 10.59
CA VAL A 29 7.28 3.57 11.60
C VAL A 29 6.68 3.74 12.98
N LYS A 30 5.64 4.57 13.09
CA LYS A 30 4.86 4.86 14.31
C LYS A 30 4.44 3.60 15.10
N SER A 31 4.11 2.51 14.40
CA SER A 31 3.50 1.32 14.98
C SER A 31 4.42 0.10 14.97
N PHE A 32 5.69 0.21 14.54
CA PHE A 32 6.54 -0.95 14.37
C PHE A 32 7.38 -1.27 15.61
N PHE A 33 8.17 -0.33 16.13
CA PHE A 33 8.92 -0.49 17.37
C PHE A 33 9.37 0.87 17.94
N ASP A 34 9.13 1.08 19.22
CA ASP A 34 9.49 2.26 19.98
C ASP A 34 10.80 2.02 20.73
N SER A 35 11.87 2.71 20.34
CA SER A 35 13.21 2.52 20.92
C SER A 35 13.50 3.42 22.13
N ASN A 36 12.80 4.56 22.23
CA ASN A 36 13.02 5.57 23.26
C ASN A 36 11.99 5.53 24.40
N ASN A 37 10.94 4.71 24.24
CA ASN A 37 9.83 4.49 25.17
C ASN A 37 8.95 5.75 25.42
N ASP A 38 8.70 6.51 24.37
CA ASP A 38 7.76 7.63 24.40
C ASP A 38 6.32 7.25 23.98
N GLY A 39 6.12 6.00 23.54
CA GLY A 39 4.82 5.46 23.10
C GLY A 39 4.62 5.48 21.59
N ILE A 40 5.62 5.92 20.84
CA ILE A 40 5.57 6.06 19.38
C ILE A 40 6.78 5.33 18.77
N GLY A 41 6.54 4.53 17.73
CA GLY A 41 7.62 3.87 17.00
C GLY A 41 8.49 4.89 16.26
N ASP A 42 9.77 4.55 16.13
CA ASP A 42 10.77 5.43 15.56
C ASP A 42 11.75 4.72 14.61
N PHE A 43 12.53 5.48 13.85
CA PHE A 43 13.52 4.94 12.92
C PHE A 43 14.63 4.12 13.59
N PRO A 44 15.19 4.51 14.74
CA PRO A 44 16.11 3.65 15.50
C PRO A 44 15.48 2.32 15.88
N GLY A 45 14.20 2.33 16.27
CA GLY A 45 13.43 1.13 16.57
C GLY A 45 13.25 0.23 15.35
N LEU A 46 12.82 0.78 14.23
CA LEU A 46 12.72 0.05 12.97
C LEU A 46 14.09 -0.52 12.53
N LEU A 47 15.17 0.26 12.68
CA LEU A 47 16.53 -0.18 12.39
C LEU A 47 16.91 -1.41 13.21
N SER A 48 16.52 -1.47 14.49
CA SER A 48 16.77 -2.61 15.38
C SER A 48 16.04 -3.89 14.96
N LYS A 49 14.97 -3.76 14.17
CA LYS A 49 14.12 -4.86 13.70
C LYS A 49 14.37 -5.28 12.24
N LEU A 50 15.36 -4.72 11.58
CA LEU A 50 15.68 -5.09 10.18
C LEU A 50 16.08 -6.56 10.01
N ASP A 51 16.66 -7.18 11.03
CA ASP A 51 17.02 -8.61 10.95
C ASP A 51 15.78 -9.49 10.97
N TYR A 52 14.75 -9.16 11.76
CA TYR A 52 13.44 -9.81 11.68
C TYR A 52 12.84 -9.72 10.27
N ILE A 53 12.84 -8.53 9.67
CA ILE A 53 12.31 -8.31 8.32
C ILE A 53 13.09 -9.14 7.28
N LYS A 54 14.40 -9.20 7.41
CA LYS A 54 15.25 -10.06 6.57
C LYS A 54 14.95 -11.54 6.74
N GLU A 55 14.79 -12.00 7.99
CA GLU A 55 14.49 -13.40 8.33
C GLU A 55 13.09 -13.81 7.89
N LEU A 56 12.13 -12.87 7.90
CA LEU A 56 10.81 -13.09 7.32
C LEU A 56 10.92 -13.52 5.85
N GLY A 57 11.87 -12.96 5.11
CA GLY A 57 12.16 -13.35 3.74
C GLY A 57 11.69 -12.37 2.67
N VAL A 58 11.23 -11.18 3.06
CA VAL A 58 10.92 -10.08 2.14
C VAL A 58 12.23 -9.40 1.67
N ASN A 59 12.18 -8.74 0.54
CA ASN A 59 13.34 -8.04 -0.04
C ASN A 59 13.08 -6.55 -0.31
N THR A 60 11.92 -6.06 0.09
CA THR A 60 11.54 -4.66 -0.08
C THR A 60 10.66 -4.22 1.10
N ILE A 61 10.95 -3.04 1.66
CA ILE A 61 10.12 -2.38 2.68
C ILE A 61 9.40 -1.20 2.01
N TRP A 62 8.11 -1.07 2.26
CA TRP A 62 7.36 0.13 1.94
C TRP A 62 6.99 0.84 3.25
N LEU A 63 7.56 2.06 3.43
CA LEU A 63 7.32 2.92 4.56
C LEU A 63 6.13 3.84 4.28
N LEU A 64 5.11 3.78 5.13
CA LEU A 64 4.02 4.77 5.15
C LEU A 64 4.56 6.16 5.50
N PRO A 65 3.80 7.24 5.27
CA PRO A 65 4.29 8.61 5.44
C PRO A 65 4.90 8.84 6.82
N PHE A 66 6.12 9.37 6.82
CA PHE A 66 6.88 9.68 8.04
C PHE A 66 7.35 11.15 8.07
N TYR A 67 6.84 11.95 7.17
CA TYR A 67 7.13 13.38 7.02
C TYR A 67 6.47 14.18 8.14
N PRO A 68 6.93 15.42 8.41
CA PRO A 68 6.20 16.34 9.27
C PRO A 68 4.76 16.50 8.81
N SER A 69 3.84 16.31 9.75
CA SER A 69 2.39 16.28 9.51
C SER A 69 1.65 16.55 10.81
N PRO A 70 0.47 17.20 10.79
CA PRO A 70 -0.45 17.21 11.92
C PRO A 70 -1.01 15.82 12.26
N ARG A 71 -0.88 14.86 11.33
CA ARG A 71 -1.35 13.46 11.46
C ARG A 71 -2.86 13.33 11.63
N LEU A 72 -3.62 14.22 11.04
CA LEU A 72 -5.08 14.11 10.98
C LEU A 72 -5.53 13.00 10.01
N ASP A 73 -4.68 12.67 9.04
CA ASP A 73 -4.81 11.50 8.18
C ASP A 73 -3.51 10.66 8.19
N ASP A 74 -3.08 10.33 9.41
CA ASP A 74 -1.96 9.43 9.70
C ASP A 74 -0.66 9.71 8.91
N GLY A 75 -0.43 10.97 8.51
CA GLY A 75 0.76 11.42 7.80
C GLY A 75 0.56 11.70 6.31
N TYR A 76 -0.58 11.36 5.72
CA TYR A 76 -0.91 11.73 4.35
C TYR A 76 -1.22 13.22 4.19
N ASP A 77 -1.51 13.91 5.28
CA ASP A 77 -1.62 15.38 5.38
C ASP A 77 -0.24 15.99 5.65
N ILE A 78 0.63 16.01 4.62
CA ILE A 78 2.03 16.41 4.73
C ILE A 78 2.15 17.94 4.90
N SER A 79 2.87 18.38 5.94
CA SER A 79 3.18 19.79 6.17
C SER A 79 4.61 20.20 5.72
N GLU A 80 5.51 19.23 5.51
CA GLU A 80 6.84 19.42 4.94
C GLU A 80 7.31 18.14 4.25
N TYR A 81 7.67 18.22 2.96
CA TYR A 81 8.01 17.05 2.15
C TYR A 81 9.43 16.48 2.36
N THR A 82 10.36 17.30 2.82
CA THR A 82 11.79 16.93 2.89
C THR A 82 12.31 16.71 4.30
N GLY A 83 11.41 16.82 5.28
CA GLY A 83 11.67 16.58 6.69
C GLY A 83 11.31 15.15 7.13
N VAL A 84 11.61 14.87 8.38
CA VAL A 84 11.17 13.68 9.12
C VAL A 84 10.38 14.17 10.33
N HIS A 85 9.23 13.54 10.61
CA HIS A 85 8.44 13.90 11.79
C HIS A 85 9.29 13.74 13.06
N PRO A 86 9.37 14.76 13.93
CA PRO A 86 10.30 14.77 15.07
C PRO A 86 10.19 13.55 16.00
N GLU A 87 8.98 13.01 16.16
CA GLU A 87 8.74 11.81 16.99
C GLU A 87 9.27 10.52 16.34
N TYR A 88 9.51 10.50 15.04
CA TYR A 88 10.05 9.33 14.35
C TYR A 88 11.58 9.35 14.26
N GLY A 89 12.21 10.48 14.52
CA GLY A 89 13.66 10.65 14.47
C GLY A 89 14.11 11.74 13.52
N THR A 90 15.25 11.55 12.90
CA THR A 90 15.94 12.54 12.07
C THR A 90 16.21 12.02 10.65
N LEU A 91 16.54 12.94 9.73
CA LEU A 91 17.00 12.57 8.39
C LEU A 91 18.25 11.68 8.41
N ALA A 92 19.12 11.83 9.43
CA ALA A 92 20.27 10.96 9.62
C ALA A 92 19.87 9.52 9.97
N ASP A 93 18.77 9.35 10.71
CA ASP A 93 18.22 8.02 11.04
C ASP A 93 17.65 7.34 9.80
N VAL A 94 16.92 8.08 8.95
CA VAL A 94 16.43 7.58 7.66
C VAL A 94 17.60 7.14 6.77
N LYS A 95 18.65 7.94 6.65
CA LYS A 95 19.86 7.55 5.89
C LYS A 95 20.50 6.28 6.44
N ARG A 96 20.58 6.16 7.77
CA ARG A 96 21.12 4.96 8.42
C ARG A 96 20.26 3.73 8.15
N LEU A 97 18.92 3.89 8.19
CA LEU A 97 17.98 2.82 7.86
C LEU A 97 18.15 2.34 6.42
N ILE A 98 18.14 3.26 5.43
CA ILE A 98 18.32 2.91 4.02
C ILE A 98 19.64 2.16 3.81
N ALA A 99 20.76 2.69 4.32
CA ALA A 99 22.05 2.03 4.19
C ALA A 99 22.08 0.65 4.85
N ALA A 100 21.42 0.48 5.99
CA ALA A 100 21.35 -0.80 6.69
C ALA A 100 20.44 -1.81 5.99
N ALA A 101 19.33 -1.36 5.41
CA ALA A 101 18.44 -2.17 4.57
C ALA A 101 19.18 -2.66 3.32
N HIS A 102 19.87 -1.76 2.62
CA HIS A 102 20.67 -2.10 1.44
C HIS A 102 21.76 -3.14 1.73
N ARG A 103 22.48 -3.01 2.83
CA ARG A 103 23.47 -4.04 3.24
C ARG A 103 22.85 -5.43 3.49
N ARG A 104 21.55 -5.49 3.75
CA ARG A 104 20.79 -6.74 3.91
C ARG A 104 20.13 -7.23 2.64
N GLY A 105 20.30 -6.51 1.52
CA GLY A 105 19.63 -6.80 0.26
C GLY A 105 18.14 -6.42 0.27
N ILE A 106 17.75 -5.46 1.12
CA ILE A 106 16.38 -4.97 1.24
C ILE A 106 16.31 -3.58 0.61
N ARG A 107 15.40 -3.38 -0.33
CA ARG A 107 15.09 -2.09 -0.95
C ARG A 107 14.09 -1.31 -0.11
N VAL A 108 14.05 0.01 -0.30
CA VAL A 108 13.16 0.90 0.46
C VAL A 108 12.31 1.71 -0.50
N ILE A 109 11.00 1.61 -0.33
CA ILE A 109 9.97 2.44 -0.99
C ILE A 109 9.43 3.41 0.04
N THR A 110 9.23 4.67 -0.36
CA THR A 110 8.54 5.69 0.45
C THR A 110 7.37 6.27 -0.31
N GLU A 111 6.56 7.05 0.38
CA GLU A 111 5.43 7.76 -0.23
C GLU A 111 5.87 9.00 -0.98
N LEU A 112 5.15 9.33 -2.03
CA LEU A 112 5.16 10.65 -2.64
C LEU A 112 3.70 11.09 -2.84
N VAL A 113 3.16 11.78 -1.85
CA VAL A 113 1.80 12.34 -1.91
C VAL A 113 1.83 13.57 -2.78
N ILE A 114 1.30 13.47 -3.99
CA ILE A 114 1.38 14.55 -4.99
C ILE A 114 0.04 15.23 -5.24
N ASN A 115 -1.07 14.63 -4.81
CA ASN A 115 -2.40 15.19 -5.04
C ASN A 115 -2.68 16.42 -4.14
N HIS A 116 -2.30 16.37 -2.88
CA HIS A 116 -2.66 17.36 -1.86
C HIS A 116 -1.54 17.56 -0.84
N THR A 117 -1.71 18.55 0.01
CA THR A 117 -0.88 18.76 1.21
C THR A 117 -1.78 18.93 2.43
N SER A 118 -1.19 18.97 3.64
CA SER A 118 -1.89 19.53 4.78
C SER A 118 -2.25 21.00 4.53
N ASP A 119 -3.36 21.47 5.11
CA ASP A 119 -3.69 22.89 5.21
C ASP A 119 -2.64 23.68 6.01
N GLN A 120 -1.84 22.99 6.84
CA GLN A 120 -0.72 23.59 7.58
C GLN A 120 0.57 23.69 6.75
N HIS A 121 0.61 23.15 5.54
CA HIS A 121 1.78 23.26 4.68
C HIS A 121 2.10 24.73 4.35
N PRO A 122 3.36 25.17 4.38
CA PRO A 122 3.75 26.55 4.07
C PRO A 122 3.26 27.03 2.70
N TRP A 123 3.11 26.14 1.72
CA TRP A 123 2.56 26.50 0.41
C TRP A 123 1.10 26.94 0.52
N PHE A 124 0.26 26.18 1.26
CA PHE A 124 -1.14 26.54 1.46
C PHE A 124 -1.27 27.80 2.32
N GLN A 125 -0.50 27.91 3.39
CA GLN A 125 -0.51 29.08 4.26
C GLN A 125 -0.09 30.37 3.53
N ARG A 126 0.78 30.27 2.52
CA ARG A 126 1.12 31.38 1.62
C ARG A 126 0.03 31.62 0.58
N ALA A 127 -0.50 30.58 -0.04
CA ALA A 127 -1.53 30.65 -1.08
C ALA A 127 -2.80 31.35 -0.56
N ARG A 128 -3.29 30.97 0.62
CA ARG A 128 -4.52 31.54 1.21
C ARG A 128 -4.42 33.04 1.49
N ARG A 129 -3.20 33.58 1.63
CA ARG A 129 -2.92 35.02 1.86
C ARG A 129 -2.51 35.74 0.59
N ALA A 130 -2.26 35.05 -0.49
CA ALA A 130 -1.81 35.63 -1.75
C ALA A 130 -2.98 36.24 -2.55
N LYS A 131 -2.67 37.18 -3.41
CA LYS A 131 -3.67 37.79 -4.31
C LYS A 131 -4.17 36.76 -5.33
N PRO A 132 -5.48 36.73 -5.63
CA PRO A 132 -6.02 35.93 -6.73
C PRO A 132 -5.23 36.17 -8.04
N GLY A 133 -5.00 35.06 -8.80
CA GLY A 133 -4.22 35.11 -10.05
C GLY A 133 -2.71 35.21 -9.87
N SER A 134 -2.19 35.22 -8.64
CA SER A 134 -0.75 35.13 -8.41
C SER A 134 -0.26 33.70 -8.43
N ALA A 135 0.96 33.43 -8.88
CA ALA A 135 1.56 32.12 -8.88
C ALA A 135 1.57 31.45 -7.49
N ALA A 136 1.61 32.22 -6.41
CA ALA A 136 1.52 31.71 -5.05
C ALA A 136 0.08 31.27 -4.70
N ARG A 137 -0.94 32.03 -5.13
CA ARG A 137 -2.34 31.66 -4.96
C ARG A 137 -2.66 30.37 -5.73
N ASP A 138 -2.18 30.30 -6.95
CA ASP A 138 -2.49 29.24 -7.91
C ASP A 138 -1.69 27.94 -7.65
N TYR A 139 -1.04 27.82 -6.47
CA TYR A 139 -0.53 26.52 -6.01
C TYR A 139 -1.63 25.52 -5.67
N TYR A 140 -2.83 26.02 -5.35
CA TYR A 140 -4.02 25.20 -5.02
C TYR A 140 -5.18 25.61 -5.91
N VAL A 141 -6.21 24.77 -5.91
CA VAL A 141 -7.41 24.98 -6.72
C VAL A 141 -8.42 25.81 -5.93
N TRP A 142 -8.82 26.96 -6.46
CA TRP A 142 -9.72 27.92 -5.80
C TRP A 142 -10.95 28.24 -6.65
N SER A 143 -12.04 28.61 -5.98
CA SER A 143 -13.28 29.08 -6.62
C SER A 143 -13.99 30.08 -5.74
N ASP A 144 -14.73 31.01 -6.35
CA ASP A 144 -15.63 31.92 -5.64
C ASP A 144 -16.95 31.25 -5.22
N THR A 145 -17.21 30.05 -5.72
CA THR A 145 -18.42 29.27 -5.45
C THR A 145 -18.07 27.79 -5.22
N ASP A 146 -18.89 27.10 -4.43
CA ASP A 146 -18.83 25.66 -4.21
C ASP A 146 -19.58 24.82 -5.27
N GLN A 147 -20.09 25.45 -6.34
CA GLN A 147 -20.86 24.80 -7.39
C GLN A 147 -20.02 24.26 -8.55
N LYS A 148 -18.77 24.69 -8.65
CA LYS A 148 -17.84 24.21 -9.67
C LYS A 148 -17.56 22.72 -9.47
N TYR A 149 -17.41 21.97 -10.56
CA TYR A 149 -17.15 20.54 -10.55
C TYR A 149 -18.24 19.70 -9.84
N ALA A 150 -19.50 20.13 -9.89
CA ALA A 150 -20.63 19.53 -9.16
C ALA A 150 -20.85 18.03 -9.45
N GLY A 151 -20.39 17.53 -10.62
CA GLY A 151 -20.48 16.11 -11.00
C GLY A 151 -19.43 15.20 -10.37
N THR A 152 -18.51 15.75 -9.57
CA THR A 152 -17.40 14.97 -8.96
C THR A 152 -17.86 14.25 -7.71
N ARG A 153 -17.68 12.93 -7.66
CA ARG A 153 -18.06 12.13 -6.50
C ARG A 153 -17.21 12.50 -5.27
N ILE A 154 -17.79 12.37 -4.09
CA ILE A 154 -17.09 12.45 -2.80
C ILE A 154 -16.48 11.08 -2.50
N ILE A 155 -15.21 11.01 -2.10
CA ILE A 155 -14.51 9.76 -1.78
C ILE A 155 -14.79 9.37 -0.32
N PHE A 156 -14.58 10.27 0.62
CA PHE A 156 -14.79 9.99 2.06
C PHE A 156 -16.23 10.30 2.48
N LEU A 157 -17.16 9.44 2.07
CA LEU A 157 -18.59 9.60 2.25
C LEU A 157 -19.05 9.72 3.71
N ASP A 158 -18.32 9.13 4.64
CA ASP A 158 -18.69 9.13 6.06
C ASP A 158 -18.32 10.44 6.77
N THR A 159 -17.43 11.25 6.20
CA THR A 159 -16.90 12.46 6.82
C THR A 159 -17.16 13.72 6.00
N GLU A 160 -17.00 13.68 4.69
CA GLU A 160 -17.09 14.84 3.83
C GLU A 160 -18.47 14.96 3.16
N ARG A 161 -18.93 16.20 2.94
CA ARG A 161 -20.20 16.51 2.30
C ARG A 161 -20.06 17.31 1.01
N SER A 162 -18.86 17.83 0.77
CA SER A 162 -18.48 18.61 -0.40
C SER A 162 -17.00 18.39 -0.67
N ASN A 163 -16.59 18.54 -1.93
CA ASN A 163 -15.19 18.64 -2.31
C ASN A 163 -14.67 20.11 -2.21
N TRP A 164 -15.49 21.04 -1.74
CA TRP A 164 -15.14 22.45 -1.53
C TRP A 164 -15.28 22.84 -0.06
N THR A 165 -14.29 23.57 0.44
CA THR A 165 -14.33 24.18 1.79
C THR A 165 -14.04 25.66 1.71
N TRP A 166 -14.84 26.46 2.42
CA TRP A 166 -14.64 27.90 2.51
C TRP A 166 -13.45 28.25 3.39
N ASP A 167 -12.56 29.09 2.87
CA ASP A 167 -11.44 29.66 3.61
C ASP A 167 -11.68 31.16 3.87
N PRO A 168 -11.91 31.55 5.15
CA PRO A 168 -12.19 32.94 5.48
C PRO A 168 -10.99 33.87 5.30
N VAL A 169 -9.75 33.36 5.28
CA VAL A 169 -8.54 34.16 5.04
C VAL A 169 -8.39 34.47 3.54
N ALA A 170 -8.65 33.47 2.72
CA ALA A 170 -8.60 33.60 1.26
C ALA A 170 -9.85 34.27 0.70
N ASN A 171 -10.95 34.33 1.47
CA ASN A 171 -12.29 34.72 1.02
C ASN A 171 -12.69 34.00 -0.26
N ALA A 172 -12.48 32.68 -0.32
CA ALA A 172 -12.76 31.79 -1.43
C ALA A 172 -12.88 30.35 -0.97
N TYR A 173 -13.46 29.50 -1.80
CA TYR A 173 -13.46 28.06 -1.60
C TYR A 173 -12.15 27.46 -2.16
N TYR A 174 -11.58 26.48 -1.46
CA TYR A 174 -10.52 25.62 -1.99
C TYR A 174 -11.04 24.22 -2.23
N TRP A 175 -10.50 23.58 -3.25
CA TRP A 175 -10.82 22.20 -3.60
C TRP A 175 -10.04 21.21 -2.76
N HIS A 176 -10.68 20.13 -2.37
CA HIS A 176 -10.06 18.96 -1.74
C HIS A 176 -10.79 17.70 -2.20
N ARG A 177 -10.05 16.72 -2.63
CA ARG A 177 -10.62 15.45 -3.08
C ARG A 177 -10.86 14.48 -1.93
N PHE A 178 -10.08 14.64 -0.86
CA PHE A 178 -10.11 13.84 0.37
C PHE A 178 -10.65 14.69 1.53
N TYR A 179 -9.99 14.70 2.67
CA TYR A 179 -10.44 15.51 3.81
C TYR A 179 -10.34 17.01 3.57
N SER A 180 -11.21 17.76 4.20
CA SER A 180 -11.21 19.23 4.12
C SER A 180 -9.91 19.89 4.61
N HIS A 181 -9.10 19.19 5.41
CA HIS A 181 -7.77 19.67 5.82
C HIS A 181 -6.64 19.26 4.86
N GLN A 182 -6.98 18.70 3.69
CA GLN A 182 -6.05 18.26 2.65
C GLN A 182 -6.34 18.97 1.31
N PRO A 183 -6.02 20.29 1.19
CA PRO A 183 -6.24 21.03 -0.04
C PRO A 183 -5.42 20.47 -1.21
N ASP A 184 -6.06 20.35 -2.37
CA ASP A 184 -5.45 19.78 -3.57
C ASP A 184 -4.53 20.77 -4.28
N LEU A 185 -3.39 20.26 -4.73
CA LEU A 185 -2.40 20.99 -5.50
C LEU A 185 -2.89 21.25 -6.92
N ASN A 186 -2.63 22.45 -7.44
CA ASN A 186 -3.01 22.84 -8.79
C ASN A 186 -1.89 22.57 -9.80
N PHE A 187 -1.97 21.48 -10.54
CA PHE A 187 -0.97 21.13 -11.56
C PHE A 187 -1.05 21.96 -12.85
N ASP A 188 -2.06 22.83 -13.02
CA ASP A 188 -2.04 23.84 -14.08
C ASP A 188 -0.95 24.91 -13.82
N ASN A 189 -0.53 25.05 -12.57
CA ASN A 189 0.62 25.85 -12.22
C ASN A 189 1.93 25.04 -12.39
N PRO A 190 2.80 25.38 -13.36
CA PRO A 190 4.03 24.62 -13.61
C PRO A 190 5.02 24.64 -12.44
N GLN A 191 4.88 25.59 -11.51
CA GLN A 191 5.72 25.63 -10.30
C GLN A 191 5.38 24.49 -9.34
N VAL A 192 4.15 23.98 -9.35
CA VAL A 192 3.73 22.81 -8.54
C VAL A 192 4.49 21.57 -9.00
N LEU A 193 4.43 21.23 -10.28
CA LEU A 193 5.18 20.08 -10.80
C LEU A 193 6.69 20.24 -10.56
N LYS A 194 7.24 21.43 -10.76
CA LYS A 194 8.67 21.69 -10.48
C LYS A 194 9.03 21.44 -9.01
N ALA A 195 8.16 21.84 -8.08
CA ALA A 195 8.36 21.62 -6.65
C ALA A 195 8.29 20.12 -6.32
N ILE A 196 7.31 19.39 -6.84
CA ILE A 196 7.17 17.94 -6.66
C ILE A 196 8.38 17.18 -7.23
N LEU A 197 8.88 17.54 -8.40
CA LEU A 197 10.12 16.97 -8.94
C LEU A 197 11.33 17.25 -8.02
N GLY A 198 11.36 18.39 -7.36
CA GLY A 198 12.37 18.71 -6.35
C GLY A 198 12.31 17.78 -5.14
N VAL A 199 11.11 17.50 -4.63
CA VAL A 199 10.86 16.54 -3.54
C VAL A 199 11.29 15.14 -3.96
N MET A 200 10.87 14.68 -5.13
CA MET A 200 11.25 13.41 -5.69
C MET A 200 12.77 13.21 -5.74
N ARG A 201 13.48 14.19 -6.32
CA ARG A 201 14.95 14.17 -6.39
C ARG A 201 15.60 14.08 -5.02
N PHE A 202 15.07 14.79 -4.03
CA PHE A 202 15.59 14.77 -2.67
C PHE A 202 15.60 13.34 -2.08
N TRP A 203 14.48 12.63 -2.17
CA TRP A 203 14.38 11.27 -1.61
C TRP A 203 15.14 10.24 -2.43
N LEU A 204 15.11 10.33 -3.76
CA LEU A 204 15.88 9.43 -4.61
C LEU A 204 17.40 9.61 -4.42
N ALA A 205 17.88 10.84 -4.26
CA ALA A 205 19.28 11.14 -3.96
C ALA A 205 19.72 10.61 -2.58
N LEU A 206 18.79 10.48 -1.62
CA LEU A 206 19.05 9.84 -0.32
C LEU A 206 19.21 8.32 -0.40
N GLY A 207 18.86 7.70 -1.53
CA GLY A 207 18.99 6.26 -1.75
C GLY A 207 17.67 5.48 -1.72
N VAL A 208 16.52 6.15 -1.67
CA VAL A 208 15.21 5.49 -1.80
C VAL A 208 15.13 4.78 -3.16
N ASP A 209 14.66 3.54 -3.19
CA ASP A 209 14.62 2.69 -4.38
C ASP A 209 13.34 2.84 -5.21
N GLY A 210 12.26 3.27 -4.57
CA GLY A 210 10.99 3.48 -5.23
C GLY A 210 10.10 4.47 -4.48
N LEU A 211 9.12 5.02 -5.20
CA LEU A 211 8.14 5.94 -4.66
C LEU A 211 6.73 5.42 -4.98
N ARG A 212 5.90 5.32 -3.95
CA ARG A 212 4.47 5.09 -4.15
C ARG A 212 3.79 6.44 -4.31
N LEU A 213 3.16 6.63 -5.45
CA LEU A 213 2.39 7.83 -5.77
C LEU A 213 0.97 7.66 -5.27
N ASP A 214 0.64 8.43 -4.23
CA ASP A 214 -0.69 8.47 -3.64
C ASP A 214 -1.68 9.16 -4.56
N ALA A 215 -2.90 8.60 -4.65
CA ALA A 215 -4.08 9.27 -5.21
C ALA A 215 -3.89 9.85 -6.63
N VAL A 216 -3.15 9.18 -7.50
CA VAL A 216 -2.81 9.69 -8.83
C VAL A 216 -3.99 9.96 -9.78
N PRO A 217 -5.17 9.33 -9.68
CA PRO A 217 -6.29 9.64 -10.58
C PRO A 217 -6.82 11.07 -10.49
N TYR A 218 -6.53 11.79 -9.42
CA TYR A 218 -7.24 13.00 -9.02
C TYR A 218 -6.44 14.30 -9.18
N LEU A 219 -5.31 14.28 -9.91
CA LEU A 219 -4.34 15.38 -9.97
C LEU A 219 -4.84 16.64 -10.69
N VAL A 220 -5.89 16.53 -11.49
CA VAL A 220 -6.36 17.64 -12.34
C VAL A 220 -7.88 17.68 -12.37
N GLU A 221 -8.45 18.89 -12.31
CA GLU A 221 -9.88 19.14 -12.38
C GLU A 221 -10.25 19.86 -13.68
N ARG A 222 -11.33 19.38 -14.31
CA ARG A 222 -11.93 20.01 -15.51
C ARG A 222 -13.45 20.02 -15.40
N GLU A 223 -14.04 21.18 -15.69
CA GLU A 223 -15.50 21.31 -15.71
C GLU A 223 -16.12 20.35 -16.72
N GLY A 224 -17.24 19.74 -16.35
CA GLY A 224 -17.96 18.79 -17.21
C GLY A 224 -17.35 17.39 -17.26
N THR A 225 -16.35 17.08 -16.41
CA THR A 225 -15.78 15.75 -16.24
C THR A 225 -16.05 15.21 -14.82
N ASN A 226 -15.66 13.95 -14.58
CA ASN A 226 -15.69 13.36 -13.24
C ASN A 226 -14.41 13.70 -12.41
N ASN A 227 -13.46 14.42 -13.01
CA ASN A 227 -12.16 14.75 -12.42
C ASN A 227 -11.32 13.55 -12.01
N GLU A 228 -11.37 12.48 -12.81
CA GLU A 228 -10.59 11.26 -12.63
C GLU A 228 -9.98 10.83 -13.97
N ASN A 229 -8.75 10.35 -13.95
CA ASN A 229 -8.05 9.77 -15.13
C ASN A 229 -7.96 10.73 -16.34
N LEU A 230 -7.82 12.03 -16.09
CA LEU A 230 -7.75 12.99 -17.19
C LEU A 230 -6.44 12.88 -17.97
N PRO A 231 -6.44 13.20 -19.29
CA PRO A 231 -5.22 13.17 -20.12
C PRO A 231 -4.05 13.98 -19.57
N GLU A 232 -4.35 15.08 -18.88
CA GLU A 232 -3.36 15.94 -18.23
C GLU A 232 -2.69 15.24 -17.05
N THR A 233 -3.41 14.41 -16.30
CA THR A 233 -2.86 13.55 -15.24
C THR A 233 -1.78 12.62 -15.81
N HIS A 234 -2.09 11.94 -16.90
CA HIS A 234 -1.13 11.06 -17.59
C HIS A 234 0.07 11.85 -18.15
N ALA A 235 -0.15 13.05 -18.66
CA ALA A 235 0.96 13.92 -19.10
C ALA A 235 1.89 14.33 -17.97
N ILE A 236 1.38 14.52 -16.74
CA ILE A 236 2.17 14.80 -15.54
C ILE A 236 3.00 13.57 -15.17
N LEU A 237 2.39 12.38 -15.14
CA LEU A 237 3.08 11.13 -14.80
C LEU A 237 4.20 10.81 -15.80
N ARG A 238 4.01 11.04 -17.10
CA ARG A 238 5.08 10.90 -18.10
C ARG A 238 6.26 11.83 -17.84
N LYS A 239 6.02 13.06 -17.39
CA LYS A 239 7.09 13.98 -17.03
C LYS A 239 7.86 13.52 -15.79
N ILE A 240 7.16 13.02 -14.77
CA ILE A 240 7.77 12.45 -13.56
C ILE A 240 8.61 11.22 -13.94
N ARG A 241 8.07 10.33 -14.76
CA ARG A 241 8.77 9.14 -15.22
C ARG A 241 10.00 9.46 -16.06
N ALA A 242 9.91 10.38 -17.00
CA ALA A 242 11.04 10.82 -17.82
C ALA A 242 12.20 11.36 -16.99
N GLU A 243 11.91 12.10 -15.92
CA GLU A 243 12.93 12.60 -14.98
C GLU A 243 13.64 11.43 -14.27
N ILE A 244 12.90 10.42 -13.85
CA ILE A 244 13.48 9.22 -13.20
C ILE A 244 14.36 8.46 -14.16
N ASP A 245 13.87 8.17 -15.35
CA ASP A 245 14.61 7.39 -16.35
C ASP A 245 15.92 8.09 -16.75
N ALA A 246 15.90 9.43 -16.82
CA ALA A 246 17.07 10.22 -17.17
C ALA A 246 18.12 10.34 -16.05
N THR A 247 17.67 10.40 -14.78
CA THR A 247 18.54 10.80 -13.65
C THR A 247 18.77 9.70 -12.64
N TYR A 248 17.80 8.80 -12.48
CA TYR A 248 17.79 7.77 -11.43
C TYR A 248 17.41 6.39 -12.01
N PRO A 249 18.19 5.83 -12.93
CA PRO A 249 17.87 4.55 -13.53
C PRO A 249 17.71 3.45 -12.46
N GLY A 250 16.73 2.57 -12.66
CA GLY A 250 16.41 1.50 -11.72
C GLY A 250 15.58 1.91 -10.51
N ARG A 251 15.14 3.17 -10.42
CA ARG A 251 14.14 3.58 -9.44
C ARG A 251 12.73 3.32 -9.96
N MET A 252 11.81 3.00 -9.05
CA MET A 252 10.48 2.52 -9.39
C MET A 252 9.40 3.51 -8.95
N LEU A 253 8.35 3.66 -9.74
CA LEU A 253 7.09 4.34 -9.40
C LEU A 253 5.98 3.32 -9.27
N LEU A 254 5.27 3.34 -8.14
CA LEU A 254 4.09 2.54 -7.86
C LEU A 254 2.86 3.45 -7.76
N ALA A 255 1.94 3.33 -8.71
CA ALA A 255 0.70 4.13 -8.72
C ALA A 255 -0.35 3.55 -7.79
N GLU A 256 -0.99 4.41 -6.99
CA GLU A 256 -2.26 4.11 -6.39
C GLU A 256 -3.39 4.67 -7.27
N ALA A 257 -3.99 3.78 -8.04
CA ALA A 257 -5.16 4.06 -8.87
C ALA A 257 -6.21 3.00 -8.56
N ASN A 258 -7.15 3.33 -7.65
CA ASN A 258 -8.26 2.45 -7.30
C ASN A 258 -9.34 2.55 -8.39
N GLN A 259 -9.11 1.87 -9.50
CA GLN A 259 -9.92 1.91 -10.71
C GLN A 259 -10.13 0.48 -11.23
N TRP A 260 -11.05 0.34 -12.23
CA TRP A 260 -11.18 -0.91 -12.97
C TRP A 260 -9.88 -1.23 -13.73
N PRO A 261 -9.59 -2.52 -14.03
CA PRO A 261 -8.29 -2.89 -14.62
C PRO A 261 -7.96 -2.18 -15.94
N GLU A 262 -8.98 -1.88 -16.74
CA GLU A 262 -8.84 -1.16 -18.02
C GLU A 262 -8.36 0.28 -17.79
N ASP A 263 -8.93 0.97 -16.80
CA ASP A 263 -8.55 2.34 -16.46
C ASP A 263 -7.18 2.37 -15.76
N THR A 264 -6.94 1.41 -14.85
CA THR A 264 -5.64 1.30 -14.16
C THR A 264 -4.49 1.03 -15.13
N LYS A 265 -4.74 0.29 -16.22
CA LYS A 265 -3.73 0.03 -17.26
C LYS A 265 -3.13 1.31 -17.83
N GLU A 266 -3.93 2.37 -17.98
CA GLU A 266 -3.47 3.64 -18.55
C GLU A 266 -2.34 4.27 -17.73
N TYR A 267 -2.23 3.96 -16.42
CA TYR A 267 -1.14 4.43 -15.54
C TYR A 267 0.22 3.78 -15.80
N PHE A 268 0.28 2.78 -16.66
CA PHE A 268 1.54 2.26 -17.19
C PHE A 268 1.96 2.97 -18.48
N GLY A 269 1.04 3.66 -19.16
CA GLY A 269 1.23 4.25 -20.47
C GLY A 269 1.69 3.21 -21.50
N GLN A 270 2.66 3.56 -22.29
CA GLN A 270 3.40 2.62 -23.17
C GLN A 270 4.68 2.09 -22.48
N GLY A 271 4.72 2.07 -21.16
CA GLY A 271 5.90 1.81 -20.35
C GLY A 271 6.65 3.10 -19.99
N ASP A 272 6.01 4.25 -20.15
CA ASP A 272 6.55 5.60 -19.95
C ASP A 272 5.82 6.40 -18.82
N GLU A 273 4.95 5.73 -18.07
CA GLU A 273 4.33 6.26 -16.85
C GLU A 273 4.81 5.47 -15.62
N CYS A 274 3.92 4.94 -14.77
CA CYS A 274 4.35 4.18 -13.60
C CYS A 274 4.88 2.79 -13.96
N HIS A 275 5.84 2.29 -13.19
CA HIS A 275 6.36 0.94 -13.35
C HIS A 275 5.38 -0.10 -12.80
N MET A 276 4.69 0.27 -11.72
CA MET A 276 3.73 -0.59 -11.04
C MET A 276 2.44 0.16 -10.75
N ALA A 277 1.35 -0.60 -10.68
CA ALA A 277 0.06 -0.14 -10.15
C ALA A 277 -0.60 -1.25 -9.34
N PHE A 278 -1.37 -0.89 -8.31
CA PHE A 278 -2.13 -1.85 -7.53
C PHE A 278 -3.30 -2.43 -8.32
N HIS A 279 -3.47 -3.74 -8.23
CA HIS A 279 -4.64 -4.43 -8.79
C HIS A 279 -5.77 -4.48 -7.75
N PHE A 280 -6.42 -3.33 -7.51
CA PHE A 280 -7.50 -3.23 -6.52
C PHE A 280 -8.67 -4.18 -6.78
N PRO A 281 -9.14 -4.39 -8.02
CA PRO A 281 -10.30 -5.26 -8.25
C PRO A 281 -10.06 -6.74 -7.92
N LEU A 282 -8.83 -7.23 -7.92
CA LEU A 282 -8.51 -8.63 -7.60
C LEU A 282 -8.68 -8.91 -6.10
N MET A 283 -8.32 -7.97 -5.25
CA MET A 283 -8.31 -8.14 -3.79
C MET A 283 -9.69 -8.56 -3.24
N PRO A 284 -10.80 -7.81 -3.41
CA PRO A 284 -12.10 -8.23 -2.89
C PRO A 284 -12.61 -9.53 -3.51
N ARG A 285 -12.18 -9.84 -4.73
CA ARG A 285 -12.60 -11.07 -5.41
C ARG A 285 -11.92 -12.31 -4.89
N MET A 286 -10.73 -12.21 -4.30
CA MET A 286 -10.11 -13.32 -3.56
C MET A 286 -10.94 -13.68 -2.32
N TYR A 287 -11.40 -12.68 -1.56
CA TYR A 287 -12.30 -12.90 -0.43
C TYR A 287 -13.66 -13.46 -0.86
N MET A 288 -14.20 -12.93 -1.96
CA MET A 288 -15.48 -13.41 -2.50
C MET A 288 -15.41 -14.87 -2.98
N ALA A 289 -14.32 -15.24 -3.65
CA ALA A 289 -14.10 -16.60 -4.11
C ALA A 289 -14.03 -17.58 -2.94
N LEU A 290 -13.34 -17.20 -1.86
CA LEU A 290 -13.29 -18.00 -0.63
C LEU A 290 -14.67 -18.14 0.02
N ALA A 291 -15.42 -17.03 0.15
CA ALA A 291 -16.74 -17.03 0.79
C ALA A 291 -17.78 -17.84 0.00
N ARG A 292 -17.73 -17.77 -1.33
CA ARG A 292 -18.64 -18.51 -2.22
C ARG A 292 -18.18 -19.94 -2.51
N GLU A 293 -16.98 -20.31 -2.09
CA GLU A 293 -16.33 -21.58 -2.49
C GLU A 293 -16.36 -21.77 -4.03
N ASP A 294 -16.09 -20.70 -4.77
CA ASP A 294 -16.14 -20.69 -6.22
C ASP A 294 -14.96 -19.86 -6.79
N ARG A 295 -14.21 -20.46 -7.71
CA ARG A 295 -13.10 -19.77 -8.38
C ARG A 295 -13.52 -18.63 -9.31
N PHE A 296 -14.80 -18.56 -9.69
CA PHE A 296 -15.29 -17.64 -10.72
C PHE A 296 -14.91 -16.17 -10.47
N PRO A 297 -15.07 -15.60 -9.25
CA PRO A 297 -14.69 -14.20 -9.01
C PRO A 297 -13.24 -13.89 -9.37
N ILE A 298 -12.30 -14.78 -9.08
CA ILE A 298 -10.88 -14.62 -9.42
C ILE A 298 -10.66 -14.79 -10.92
N THR A 299 -11.16 -15.88 -11.50
CA THR A 299 -10.91 -16.18 -12.92
C THR A 299 -11.57 -15.17 -13.83
N ASP A 300 -12.67 -14.57 -13.41
CA ASP A 300 -13.39 -13.56 -14.17
C ASP A 300 -12.64 -12.23 -14.21
N ILE A 301 -12.22 -11.70 -13.06
CA ILE A 301 -11.51 -10.42 -13.03
C ILE A 301 -10.13 -10.53 -13.69
N VAL A 302 -9.44 -11.66 -13.56
CA VAL A 302 -8.14 -11.85 -14.23
C VAL A 302 -8.32 -11.92 -15.76
N ARG A 303 -9.44 -12.46 -16.27
CA ARG A 303 -9.76 -12.39 -17.70
C ARG A 303 -10.05 -10.98 -18.19
N GLN A 304 -10.64 -10.15 -17.34
CA GLN A 304 -10.91 -8.74 -17.66
C GLN A 304 -9.66 -7.87 -17.51
N THR A 305 -8.61 -8.37 -16.87
CA THR A 305 -7.36 -7.63 -16.70
C THR A 305 -6.60 -7.58 -18.04
N PRO A 306 -6.38 -6.39 -18.58
CA PRO A 306 -5.69 -6.23 -19.86
C PRO A 306 -4.21 -6.56 -19.74
N GLN A 307 -3.58 -6.81 -20.89
CA GLN A 307 -2.12 -6.91 -20.97
C GLN A 307 -1.49 -5.54 -20.69
N ILE A 308 -0.41 -5.55 -19.95
CA ILE A 308 0.39 -4.38 -19.59
C ILE A 308 1.73 -4.42 -20.33
N PRO A 309 2.43 -3.28 -20.46
CA PRO A 309 3.77 -3.25 -21.08
C PRO A 309 4.74 -4.23 -20.40
N ASP A 310 5.69 -4.77 -21.15
CA ASP A 310 6.64 -5.79 -20.66
C ASP A 310 7.41 -5.35 -19.41
N LYS A 311 7.73 -4.06 -19.31
CA LYS A 311 8.42 -3.48 -18.14
C LYS A 311 7.50 -3.04 -17.02
N ALA A 312 6.20 -3.27 -17.14
CA ALA A 312 5.23 -2.96 -16.09
C ALA A 312 4.94 -4.17 -15.20
N GLN A 313 4.36 -3.92 -14.03
CA GLN A 313 3.98 -4.97 -13.08
C GLN A 313 2.77 -4.58 -12.25
N TRP A 314 1.85 -5.51 -12.05
CA TRP A 314 0.79 -5.38 -11.06
C TRP A 314 1.33 -5.59 -9.64
N ALA A 315 0.95 -4.73 -8.70
CA ALA A 315 1.09 -4.99 -7.27
C ALA A 315 -0.21 -5.62 -6.75
N ILE A 316 -0.10 -6.72 -6.04
CA ILE A 316 -1.25 -7.46 -5.49
C ILE A 316 -1.14 -7.53 -3.97
N PHE A 317 -2.27 -7.49 -3.29
CA PHE A 317 -2.32 -7.47 -1.82
C PHE A 317 -3.64 -8.04 -1.30
N LEU A 318 -3.66 -8.48 -0.05
CA LEU A 318 -4.88 -8.89 0.67
C LEU A 318 -5.37 -7.77 1.58
N ARG A 319 -4.47 -7.16 2.31
CA ARG A 319 -4.73 -6.05 3.22
C ARG A 319 -3.60 -5.03 3.14
N ASN A 320 -3.93 -3.81 3.53
CA ASN A 320 -2.99 -2.68 3.69
C ASN A 320 -3.40 -1.84 4.91
N HIS A 321 -2.88 -0.64 5.02
CA HIS A 321 -3.14 0.32 6.09
C HIS A 321 -4.52 1.00 6.02
N ASP A 322 -5.23 0.83 4.91
CA ASP A 322 -6.57 1.39 4.69
C ASP A 322 -7.65 0.32 4.87
N GLU A 323 -8.90 0.72 4.65
CA GLU A 323 -10.00 -0.23 4.55
C GLU A 323 -9.81 -1.18 3.36
N LEU A 324 -10.35 -2.39 3.49
CA LEU A 324 -10.55 -3.28 2.33
C LEU A 324 -11.59 -2.61 1.43
N THR A 325 -11.12 -1.86 0.44
CA THR A 325 -12.02 -1.10 -0.42
C THR A 325 -12.89 -2.00 -1.29
N LEU A 326 -14.16 -1.67 -1.38
CA LEU A 326 -15.17 -2.34 -2.20
C LEU A 326 -15.72 -1.39 -3.28
N GLU A 327 -14.92 -0.43 -3.74
CA GLU A 327 -15.30 0.49 -4.81
C GLU A 327 -15.34 -0.22 -6.16
N MET A 328 -14.36 -1.09 -6.42
CA MET A 328 -14.22 -1.79 -7.71
C MET A 328 -14.91 -3.17 -7.70
N VAL A 329 -16.11 -3.22 -7.14
CA VAL A 329 -17.06 -4.32 -7.20
C VAL A 329 -18.44 -3.77 -7.55
N THR A 330 -19.36 -4.62 -7.99
CA THR A 330 -20.76 -4.21 -8.19
C THR A 330 -21.46 -3.98 -6.84
N ASP A 331 -22.57 -3.25 -6.83
CA ASP A 331 -23.33 -3.01 -5.60
C ASP A 331 -23.80 -4.32 -4.94
N SER A 332 -24.25 -5.29 -5.73
CA SER A 332 -24.63 -6.61 -5.23
C SER A 332 -23.45 -7.41 -4.65
N GLU A 333 -22.26 -7.26 -5.22
CA GLU A 333 -21.03 -7.86 -4.67
C GLU A 333 -20.61 -7.18 -3.37
N ARG A 334 -20.73 -5.85 -3.31
CA ARG A 334 -20.44 -5.07 -2.09
C ARG A 334 -21.36 -5.47 -0.95
N ASP A 335 -22.66 -5.53 -1.20
CA ASP A 335 -23.64 -5.95 -0.21
C ASP A 335 -23.36 -7.36 0.31
N TYR A 336 -23.02 -8.28 -0.58
CA TYR A 336 -22.64 -9.64 -0.22
C TYR A 336 -21.38 -9.66 0.68
N LEU A 337 -20.35 -8.91 0.33
CA LEU A 337 -19.11 -8.83 1.10
C LEU A 337 -19.34 -8.16 2.46
N TRP A 338 -20.16 -7.12 2.53
CA TRP A 338 -20.53 -6.51 3.82
C TRP A 338 -21.34 -7.46 4.71
N GLN A 339 -22.26 -8.24 4.15
CA GLN A 339 -23.01 -9.25 4.90
C GLN A 339 -22.09 -10.38 5.41
N THR A 340 -21.09 -10.74 4.61
CA THR A 340 -20.19 -11.85 4.95
C THR A 340 -19.09 -11.42 5.93
N TYR A 341 -18.45 -10.29 5.72
CA TYR A 341 -17.22 -9.91 6.40
C TYR A 341 -17.35 -8.69 7.35
N ALA A 342 -18.47 -7.99 7.32
CA ALA A 342 -18.72 -6.79 8.10
C ALA A 342 -20.16 -6.73 8.60
N THR A 343 -20.62 -7.80 9.26
CA THR A 343 -21.93 -7.87 9.93
C THR A 343 -22.02 -6.82 11.05
N ASP A 344 -20.94 -6.59 11.77
CA ASP A 344 -20.81 -5.45 12.65
C ASP A 344 -20.56 -4.19 11.80
N ARG A 345 -21.52 -3.27 11.79
CA ARG A 345 -21.45 -2.04 11.00
C ARG A 345 -20.26 -1.14 11.37
N ARG A 346 -19.73 -1.25 12.60
CA ARG A 346 -18.51 -0.51 13.00
C ARG A 346 -17.28 -0.93 12.19
N ALA A 347 -17.30 -2.12 11.59
CA ALA A 347 -16.25 -2.55 10.68
C ALA A 347 -16.35 -1.92 9.29
N ARG A 348 -17.46 -1.25 8.95
CA ARG A 348 -17.62 -0.56 7.67
C ARG A 348 -17.09 0.85 7.76
N LEU A 349 -16.43 1.29 6.70
CA LEU A 349 -15.93 2.65 6.55
C LEU A 349 -15.99 3.00 5.06
N ASN A 350 -16.58 4.14 4.71
CA ASN A 350 -16.82 4.55 3.34
C ASN A 350 -17.48 3.40 2.53
N LEU A 351 -16.88 2.96 1.44
CA LEU A 351 -17.32 1.79 0.65
C LEU A 351 -16.48 0.53 0.97
N GLY A 352 -15.88 0.43 2.15
CA GLY A 352 -14.96 -0.65 2.49
C GLY A 352 -15.19 -1.31 3.85
N ILE A 353 -14.19 -2.09 4.26
CA ILE A 353 -14.18 -2.84 5.52
C ILE A 353 -12.85 -2.61 6.23
N ARG A 354 -12.88 -1.94 7.40
CA ARG A 354 -11.69 -1.68 8.23
C ARG A 354 -11.38 -2.83 9.18
N ARG A 355 -10.97 -3.97 8.62
CA ARG A 355 -10.55 -5.16 9.34
C ARG A 355 -9.21 -5.66 8.83
N ARG A 356 -8.40 -6.29 9.69
CA ARG A 356 -7.21 -7.04 9.30
C ARG A 356 -7.55 -8.41 8.73
N LEU A 357 -6.57 -9.07 8.09
CA LEU A 357 -6.73 -10.37 7.45
C LEU A 357 -7.27 -11.45 8.40
N ALA A 358 -6.65 -11.63 9.56
CA ALA A 358 -7.03 -12.70 10.48
C ALA A 358 -8.46 -12.55 11.03
N PRO A 359 -8.91 -11.35 11.47
CA PRO A 359 -10.30 -11.15 11.84
C PRO A 359 -11.31 -11.34 10.70
N LEU A 360 -10.99 -10.93 9.47
CA LEU A 360 -11.84 -11.19 8.30
C LEU A 360 -12.09 -12.70 8.10
N LEU A 361 -11.11 -13.51 8.43
CA LEU A 361 -11.14 -14.96 8.26
C LEU A 361 -11.40 -15.72 9.56
N GLU A 362 -11.89 -15.02 10.61
CA GLU A 362 -12.28 -15.63 11.89
C GLU A 362 -11.17 -16.48 12.53
N ARG A 363 -9.90 -16.13 12.29
CA ARG A 363 -8.69 -16.89 12.70
C ARG A 363 -8.60 -18.30 12.10
N ASP A 364 -9.43 -18.64 11.13
CA ASP A 364 -9.29 -19.93 10.45
C ASP A 364 -7.94 -20.00 9.74
N ARG A 365 -7.03 -20.77 10.34
CA ARG A 365 -5.66 -20.92 9.86
C ARG A 365 -5.60 -21.40 8.40
N ARG A 366 -6.47 -22.29 7.99
CA ARG A 366 -6.51 -22.84 6.64
C ARG A 366 -6.94 -21.78 5.61
N ARG A 367 -7.92 -20.93 5.99
CA ARG A 367 -8.38 -19.82 5.15
C ARG A 367 -7.30 -18.74 5.01
N ILE A 368 -6.60 -18.42 6.10
CA ILE A 368 -5.47 -17.46 6.10
C ILE A 368 -4.35 -17.99 5.19
N GLU A 369 -3.95 -19.23 5.34
CA GLU A 369 -2.93 -19.84 4.49
C GLU A 369 -3.37 -19.91 3.02
N LEU A 370 -4.63 -20.24 2.74
CA LEU A 370 -5.15 -20.29 1.37
C LEU A 370 -5.09 -18.93 0.67
N LEU A 371 -5.55 -17.86 1.32
CA LEU A 371 -5.47 -16.52 0.72
C LEU A 371 -4.02 -16.06 0.56
N ASN A 372 -3.14 -16.33 1.52
CA ASN A 372 -1.71 -16.03 1.36
C ASN A 372 -1.07 -16.90 0.26
N CYS A 373 -1.47 -18.15 0.05
CA CYS A 373 -1.05 -18.94 -1.10
C CYS A 373 -1.45 -18.27 -2.42
N LEU A 374 -2.67 -17.76 -2.51
CA LEU A 374 -3.12 -17.00 -3.69
C LEU A 374 -2.27 -15.75 -3.89
N LEU A 375 -2.12 -14.92 -2.84
CA LEU A 375 -1.28 -13.73 -2.90
C LEU A 375 0.14 -14.02 -3.38
N LEU A 376 0.75 -15.09 -2.88
CA LEU A 376 2.15 -15.40 -3.16
C LEU A 376 2.36 -16.22 -4.45
N SER A 377 1.32 -16.75 -5.05
CA SER A 377 1.42 -17.56 -6.26
C SER A 377 0.75 -16.97 -7.50
N MET A 378 -0.14 -15.97 -7.34
CA MET A 378 -0.67 -15.23 -8.49
C MET A 378 0.44 -14.36 -9.12
N PRO A 379 0.36 -14.08 -10.43
CA PRO A 379 1.31 -13.20 -11.10
C PRO A 379 1.18 -11.78 -10.57
N GLY A 380 2.31 -11.11 -10.39
CA GLY A 380 2.39 -9.78 -9.81
C GLY A 380 3.31 -9.73 -8.59
N THR A 381 3.57 -8.54 -8.09
CA THR A 381 4.39 -8.30 -6.91
C THR A 381 3.50 -8.27 -5.67
N PRO A 382 3.68 -9.19 -4.71
CA PRO A 382 2.88 -9.22 -3.50
C PRO A 382 3.29 -8.14 -2.52
N VAL A 383 2.29 -7.53 -1.89
CA VAL A 383 2.45 -6.62 -0.75
C VAL A 383 1.84 -7.29 0.48
N ILE A 384 2.65 -7.41 1.53
CA ILE A 384 2.27 -7.97 2.82
C ILE A 384 2.21 -6.83 3.83
N TYR A 385 1.11 -6.71 4.55
CA TYR A 385 0.95 -5.71 5.60
C TYR A 385 1.52 -6.23 6.91
N TYR A 386 2.30 -5.39 7.64
CA TYR A 386 2.95 -5.80 8.88
C TYR A 386 1.97 -6.43 9.87
N GLY A 387 2.38 -7.52 10.49
CA GLY A 387 1.58 -8.29 11.45
C GLY A 387 0.64 -9.32 10.83
N ASP A 388 0.38 -9.28 9.51
CA ASP A 388 -0.44 -10.32 8.86
C ASP A 388 0.28 -11.68 8.85
N GLU A 389 1.62 -11.67 8.86
CA GLU A 389 2.47 -12.87 9.01
C GLU A 389 2.31 -13.56 10.36
N LEU A 390 1.78 -12.86 11.37
CA LEU A 390 1.47 -13.40 12.70
C LEU A 390 -0.01 -13.74 12.87
N GLY A 391 -0.87 -13.20 12.01
CA GLY A 391 -2.31 -13.21 12.20
C GLY A 391 -2.79 -12.20 13.25
N MET A 392 -2.18 -11.01 13.29
CA MET A 392 -2.61 -9.92 14.17
C MET A 392 -4.07 -9.55 13.96
N GLY A 393 -4.73 -9.16 15.05
CA GLY A 393 -6.08 -8.63 15.04
C GLY A 393 -6.15 -7.13 14.80
N ASP A 394 -7.35 -6.60 14.95
CA ASP A 394 -7.67 -5.17 14.82
C ASP A 394 -8.57 -4.69 15.96
N ASN A 395 -8.79 -3.38 16.01
CA ASN A 395 -9.70 -2.76 16.95
C ASN A 395 -10.71 -1.85 16.23
N ILE A 396 -11.85 -2.40 15.83
CA ILE A 396 -12.91 -1.67 15.11
C ILE A 396 -13.59 -0.56 15.94
N ARG A 397 -13.22 -0.37 17.21
CA ARG A 397 -13.76 0.69 18.06
C ARG A 397 -12.95 1.98 17.94
N LEU A 398 -11.76 1.93 17.38
CA LEU A 398 -10.97 3.12 17.08
C LEU A 398 -11.58 3.86 15.88
N GLY A 399 -11.33 5.16 15.82
CA GLY A 399 -11.79 6.00 14.73
C GLY A 399 -11.11 5.66 13.41
N ASP A 400 -11.67 6.14 12.31
CA ASP A 400 -11.12 6.01 10.97
C ASP A 400 -10.53 4.60 10.69
N ARG A 401 -9.31 4.52 10.18
CA ARG A 401 -8.56 3.29 9.89
C ARG A 401 -7.58 2.90 11.01
N ASP A 402 -7.54 3.62 12.11
CA ASP A 402 -6.60 3.41 13.22
C ASP A 402 -6.65 1.99 13.79
N GLY A 403 -7.83 1.36 13.73
CA GLY A 403 -8.01 0.01 14.22
C GLY A 403 -7.16 -1.05 13.53
N VAL A 404 -6.75 -0.83 12.28
CA VAL A 404 -5.86 -1.73 11.54
C VAL A 404 -4.39 -1.30 11.59
N ARG A 405 -4.07 -0.17 12.26
CA ARG A 405 -2.74 0.45 12.34
C ARG A 405 -2.08 0.32 13.71
N THR A 406 -2.58 -0.59 14.55
CA THR A 406 -2.15 -0.79 15.93
C THR A 406 -0.71 -1.30 16.04
N PRO A 407 -0.05 -1.14 17.21
CA PRO A 407 1.35 -1.54 17.42
C PRO A 407 1.63 -3.01 17.08
N MET A 408 2.79 -3.27 16.48
CA MET A 408 3.29 -4.62 16.22
C MET A 408 3.48 -5.41 17.51
N GLN A 409 3.13 -6.68 17.50
CA GLN A 409 3.14 -7.57 18.66
C GLN A 409 4.42 -8.42 18.69
N TRP A 410 5.43 -7.99 19.45
CA TRP A 410 6.75 -8.64 19.51
C TRP A 410 6.84 -9.72 20.56
N SER A 411 6.24 -9.51 21.75
CA SER A 411 6.33 -10.43 22.88
C SER A 411 5.05 -10.35 23.73
N PRO A 412 4.86 -11.26 24.69
CA PRO A 412 3.76 -11.17 25.66
C PRO A 412 3.96 -10.07 26.72
N ASP A 413 5.07 -9.34 26.68
CA ASP A 413 5.37 -8.28 27.64
C ASP A 413 4.47 -7.05 27.42
N ARG A 414 4.60 -6.09 28.34
CA ARG A 414 3.88 -4.81 28.32
C ARG A 414 3.85 -4.21 26.93
N ASN A 415 2.66 -3.77 26.49
CA ASN A 415 2.41 -3.18 25.18
C ASN A 415 2.81 -4.09 24.00
N GLY A 416 2.80 -5.41 24.22
CA GLY A 416 3.22 -6.35 23.19
C GLY A 416 4.72 -6.34 22.90
N GLY A 417 5.55 -5.83 23.82
CA GLY A 417 6.98 -5.63 23.58
C GLY A 417 7.30 -4.54 22.56
N PHE A 418 6.29 -3.78 22.10
CA PHE A 418 6.45 -2.65 21.21
C PHE A 418 7.13 -1.46 21.89
N SER A 419 6.72 -1.15 23.13
CA SER A 419 7.18 -0.02 23.92
C SER A 419 7.14 -0.37 25.40
N ARG A 420 8.06 0.20 26.20
CA ARG A 420 8.03 0.15 27.67
C ARG A 420 7.33 1.35 28.30
N ALA A 421 6.82 2.28 27.47
CA ALA A 421 6.06 3.43 27.93
C ALA A 421 4.81 3.03 28.74
N ASP A 422 4.20 3.99 29.39
CA ASP A 422 2.85 3.79 29.92
C ASP A 422 1.88 3.50 28.77
N ALA A 423 0.94 2.57 28.97
CA ALA A 423 -0.04 2.23 27.95
C ALA A 423 -0.88 3.46 27.50
N ALA A 424 -1.07 4.42 28.40
CA ALA A 424 -1.76 5.68 28.10
C ALA A 424 -0.94 6.63 27.20
N ALA A 425 0.38 6.43 27.10
CA ALA A 425 1.26 7.22 26.24
C ALA A 425 1.36 6.68 24.82
N LEU A 426 0.83 5.47 24.57
CA LEU A 426 0.86 4.91 23.23
C LEU A 426 0.04 5.75 22.25
N ALA A 427 0.59 6.05 21.07
CA ALA A 427 -0.13 6.73 20.00
C ALA A 427 -1.39 5.99 19.58
N LEU A 428 -1.33 4.67 19.54
CA LEU A 428 -2.47 3.76 19.35
C LEU A 428 -2.38 2.63 20.38
N PRO A 429 -3.52 2.17 20.94
CA PRO A 429 -3.51 1.11 21.95
C PRO A 429 -3.07 -0.21 21.33
N ALA A 430 -2.30 -1.00 22.08
CA ALA A 430 -2.01 -2.39 21.75
C ALA A 430 -3.30 -3.24 21.79
N ILE A 431 -3.37 -4.27 20.98
CA ILE A 431 -4.51 -5.21 20.99
C ILE A 431 -4.40 -6.10 22.23
N MET A 432 -5.43 -6.05 23.09
CA MET A 432 -5.54 -6.80 24.34
C MET A 432 -6.67 -7.83 24.32
N ASP A 433 -7.27 -8.06 23.17
CA ASP A 433 -8.32 -9.06 22.98
C ASP A 433 -7.79 -10.47 23.28
N PRO A 434 -8.55 -11.36 23.98
CA PRO A 434 -8.10 -12.70 24.32
C PRO A 434 -7.74 -13.57 23.12
N LEU A 435 -8.30 -13.29 21.93
CA LEU A 435 -8.07 -14.07 20.71
C LEU A 435 -6.91 -13.52 19.87
N TYR A 436 -6.75 -12.20 19.83
CA TYR A 436 -5.81 -11.51 18.94
C TYR A 436 -4.76 -10.69 19.67
N GLY A 437 -4.89 -10.56 21.01
CA GLY A 437 -4.01 -9.76 21.84
C GLY A 437 -2.57 -10.28 21.82
N PHE A 438 -1.66 -9.39 22.16
CA PHE A 438 -0.23 -9.65 22.14
C PHE A 438 0.22 -10.80 23.06
N GLU A 439 -0.56 -11.13 24.11
CA GLU A 439 -0.28 -12.30 24.96
C GLU A 439 -0.44 -13.62 24.19
N THR A 440 -1.34 -13.66 23.17
CA THR A 440 -1.63 -14.85 22.38
C THR A 440 -0.92 -14.83 21.03
N VAL A 441 -0.86 -13.67 20.37
CA VAL A 441 -0.31 -13.49 19.03
C VAL A 441 0.89 -12.57 19.10
N ASN A 442 2.10 -13.11 19.01
CA ASN A 442 3.32 -12.31 19.02
C ASN A 442 4.49 -13.03 18.33
N VAL A 443 5.50 -12.26 17.97
CA VAL A 443 6.71 -12.76 17.28
C VAL A 443 7.44 -13.80 18.12
N GLU A 444 7.65 -13.53 19.42
CA GLU A 444 8.45 -14.40 20.30
C GLU A 444 7.84 -15.80 20.40
N ALA A 445 6.55 -15.91 20.66
CA ALA A 445 5.84 -17.18 20.76
C ALA A 445 5.89 -17.94 19.43
N GLN A 446 5.65 -17.23 18.30
CA GLN A 446 5.62 -17.87 16.98
C GLN A 446 7.02 -18.26 16.48
N THR A 447 8.07 -17.57 16.88
CA THR A 447 9.45 -17.97 16.57
C THR A 447 9.84 -19.30 17.26
N ARG A 448 9.25 -19.59 18.42
CA ARG A 448 9.49 -20.85 19.15
C ARG A 448 8.71 -22.03 18.59
N ASP A 449 7.61 -21.78 17.88
CA ASP A 449 6.74 -22.82 17.31
C ASP A 449 7.05 -23.01 15.80
N PRO A 450 7.64 -24.15 15.39
CA PRO A 450 7.97 -24.44 13.99
C PRO A 450 6.73 -24.57 13.09
N HIS A 451 5.54 -24.74 13.69
CA HIS A 451 4.26 -24.83 12.99
C HIS A 451 3.47 -23.52 12.98
N SER A 452 4.02 -22.44 13.52
CA SER A 452 3.40 -21.12 13.56
C SER A 452 3.09 -20.56 12.16
N LEU A 453 2.22 -19.54 12.11
CA LEU A 453 1.93 -18.82 10.88
C LEU A 453 3.17 -18.08 10.37
N LEU A 454 3.99 -17.54 11.28
CA LEU A 454 5.26 -16.88 10.95
C LEU A 454 6.19 -17.82 10.17
N HIS A 455 6.45 -19.01 10.69
CA HIS A 455 7.31 -19.99 10.01
C HIS A 455 6.70 -20.52 8.72
N TRP A 456 5.37 -20.67 8.66
CA TRP A 456 4.69 -21.02 7.43
C TRP A 456 4.90 -19.91 6.37
N THR A 457 4.71 -18.64 6.73
CA THR A 457 4.92 -17.50 5.85
C THR A 457 6.36 -17.44 5.35
N GLN A 458 7.36 -17.61 6.22
CA GLN A 458 8.77 -17.66 5.84
C GLN A 458 9.05 -18.75 4.79
N ARG A 459 8.47 -19.95 4.96
CA ARG A 459 8.62 -21.04 3.97
C ARG A 459 8.00 -20.67 2.63
N MET A 460 6.82 -20.10 2.62
CA MET A 460 6.15 -19.68 1.38
C MET A 460 6.90 -18.57 0.65
N LEU A 461 7.43 -17.60 1.40
CA LEU A 461 8.27 -16.54 0.84
C LEU A 461 9.58 -17.09 0.25
N ALA A 462 10.19 -18.07 0.91
CA ALA A 462 11.39 -18.74 0.39
C ALA A 462 11.09 -19.48 -0.93
N ILE A 463 9.95 -20.17 -1.04
CA ILE A 463 9.51 -20.83 -2.29
C ILE A 463 9.36 -19.76 -3.40
N ARG A 464 8.64 -18.68 -3.13
CA ARG A 464 8.42 -17.62 -4.13
C ARG A 464 9.73 -17.01 -4.62
N ARG A 465 10.66 -16.70 -3.74
CA ARG A 465 11.97 -16.12 -4.09
C ARG A 465 12.82 -17.03 -4.98
N ASN A 466 12.66 -18.33 -4.85
CA ASN A 466 13.42 -19.31 -5.63
C ASN A 466 12.85 -19.57 -7.03
N HIS A 467 11.69 -18.97 -7.37
CA HIS A 467 11.01 -19.20 -8.63
C HIS A 467 10.56 -17.88 -9.28
N SER A 468 11.34 -17.38 -10.20
CA SER A 468 11.07 -16.14 -10.95
C SER A 468 9.75 -16.17 -11.75
N ALA A 469 9.19 -17.36 -11.99
CA ALA A 469 7.90 -17.51 -12.65
C ALA A 469 6.75 -16.79 -11.92
N PHE A 470 6.82 -16.61 -10.62
CA PHE A 470 5.80 -15.89 -9.86
C PHE A 470 5.77 -14.38 -10.18
N GLY A 471 6.94 -13.77 -10.39
CA GLY A 471 7.04 -12.35 -10.73
C GLY A 471 7.04 -12.07 -12.23
N ARG A 472 7.54 -13.02 -13.05
CA ARG A 472 7.83 -12.79 -14.48
C ARG A 472 7.09 -13.74 -15.42
N GLY A 473 6.34 -14.70 -14.88
CA GLY A 473 5.66 -15.73 -15.67
C GLY A 473 4.27 -15.31 -16.14
N THR A 474 3.81 -15.97 -17.19
CA THR A 474 2.46 -15.85 -17.71
C THR A 474 1.55 -16.89 -17.06
N LEU A 475 0.39 -16.45 -16.56
CA LEU A 475 -0.61 -17.29 -15.93
C LEU A 475 -1.49 -17.99 -16.97
N ARG A 476 -1.78 -19.28 -16.75
CA ARG A 476 -2.86 -19.99 -17.44
C ARG A 476 -3.71 -20.77 -16.46
N PHE A 477 -5.02 -20.48 -16.47
CA PHE A 477 -5.99 -21.24 -15.70
C PHE A 477 -6.26 -22.61 -16.32
N LEU A 478 -6.38 -23.60 -15.45
CA LEU A 478 -6.97 -24.90 -15.74
C LEU A 478 -8.39 -24.89 -15.17
N TYR A 479 -9.35 -25.43 -15.92
CA TYR A 479 -10.77 -25.38 -15.53
C TYR A 479 -11.26 -26.79 -15.18
N PRO A 480 -10.91 -27.35 -13.99
CA PRO A 480 -11.45 -28.64 -13.53
C PRO A 480 -12.98 -28.55 -13.39
N LYS A 481 -13.67 -29.70 -13.50
CA LYS A 481 -15.14 -29.76 -13.40
C LYS A 481 -15.66 -29.20 -12.07
N ASN A 482 -14.97 -29.46 -10.97
CA ASN A 482 -15.33 -28.88 -9.68
C ASN A 482 -14.97 -27.38 -9.63
N ARG A 483 -15.97 -26.53 -9.50
CA ARG A 483 -15.82 -25.06 -9.46
C ARG A 483 -15.14 -24.56 -8.19
N LYS A 484 -15.14 -25.34 -7.11
CA LYS A 484 -14.42 -25.02 -5.86
C LYS A 484 -12.91 -25.18 -5.98
N VAL A 485 -12.41 -25.81 -7.05
CA VAL A 485 -10.98 -25.99 -7.30
C VAL A 485 -10.48 -24.90 -8.25
N LEU A 486 -9.59 -24.05 -7.77
CA LEU A 486 -8.81 -23.14 -8.60
C LEU A 486 -7.48 -23.80 -8.94
N ALA A 487 -7.22 -24.02 -10.21
CA ALA A 487 -5.97 -24.60 -10.71
C ALA A 487 -5.40 -23.74 -11.83
N TYR A 488 -4.12 -23.49 -11.78
CA TYR A 488 -3.38 -22.71 -12.78
C TYR A 488 -1.90 -23.10 -12.77
N TYR A 489 -1.20 -22.68 -13.81
CA TYR A 489 0.26 -22.74 -13.86
C TYR A 489 0.84 -21.44 -14.37
N LEU A 490 2.09 -21.20 -14.00
CA LEU A 490 2.89 -20.08 -14.45
C LEU A 490 4.00 -20.61 -15.35
N SER A 491 4.25 -19.95 -16.48
CA SER A 491 5.34 -20.29 -17.40
C SER A 491 6.13 -19.05 -17.77
N ILE A 492 7.45 -19.18 -17.78
CA ILE A 492 8.33 -18.15 -18.34
C ILE A 492 8.50 -18.43 -19.84
N PRO A 493 8.27 -17.46 -20.72
CA PRO A 493 8.58 -17.61 -22.15
C PRO A 493 10.06 -18.02 -22.33
N ASN A 494 10.32 -18.97 -23.22
CA ASN A 494 11.67 -19.46 -23.58
C ASN A 494 12.41 -20.31 -22.52
N THR A 495 11.81 -20.71 -21.42
CA THR A 495 12.33 -21.84 -20.64
C THR A 495 11.90 -23.15 -21.30
N PRO A 496 12.82 -24.14 -21.53
CA PRO A 496 12.41 -25.45 -22.05
C PRO A 496 11.26 -25.97 -21.21
N SER A 497 10.10 -26.15 -21.81
CA SER A 497 8.93 -26.69 -21.13
C SER A 497 9.33 -28.04 -20.52
N CYS A 498 9.08 -28.22 -19.23
CA CYS A 498 9.08 -29.55 -18.63
C CYS A 498 8.29 -30.48 -19.56
N PRO A 499 8.85 -31.63 -19.98
CA PRO A 499 8.23 -32.49 -20.98
C PRO A 499 6.80 -32.83 -20.50
N ARG A 500 5.82 -32.54 -21.35
CA ARG A 500 4.43 -32.91 -21.13
C ARG A 500 4.38 -34.42 -20.89
N ARG A 501 4.38 -34.89 -19.68
CA ARG A 501 3.83 -36.20 -19.39
C ARG A 501 2.34 -36.09 -19.67
N ALA A 502 1.93 -36.55 -20.83
CA ALA A 502 0.54 -36.81 -21.12
C ALA A 502 0.03 -37.77 -20.04
N LEU A 503 -0.81 -37.24 -19.15
CA LEU A 503 -1.62 -38.10 -18.31
C LEU A 503 -2.65 -38.74 -19.25
N HIS A 504 -2.31 -39.87 -19.84
CA HIS A 504 -3.31 -40.73 -20.44
C HIS A 504 -4.21 -41.25 -19.29
N PRO A 505 -5.53 -41.16 -19.42
CA PRO A 505 -6.40 -41.86 -18.50
C PRO A 505 -6.11 -43.35 -18.60
N PRO A 506 -6.11 -44.09 -17.49
CA PRO A 506 -6.07 -45.55 -17.56
C PRO A 506 -7.29 -46.08 -18.31
N ALA A 507 -7.07 -47.06 -19.14
CA ALA A 507 -8.06 -47.75 -19.95
C ALA A 507 -9.15 -48.40 -19.10
#